data_cd23d3d46b2e745500dec268e562db68
#
_entry.id   cd23d3d46b2e745500dec268e562db68
#
_cell.length_a   1.000
_cell.length_b   1.000
_cell.length_c   1.000
_cell.angle_alpha   90.00
_cell.angle_beta   90.00
_cell.angle_gamma   90.00
#
_symmetry.space_group_name_H-M   'P 1'
#
loop_
_entity.id
_entity.type
_entity.pdbx_description
1 polymer ?
#
loop_
_entity_poly.entity_id
_entity_poly.type
_entity_poly.pdbx_seq_one_letter_code
_entity_poly.pdbx_strand_id
1 'polypeptide(L)'
;SKDMLSHVYSYMPQGYAYFATEGIFSEESYSMRDCASDDGEFGAYAANIQNANNGNWSPIKTYDDAWTLYRGIRAANSFLTEIAQVDFSRYEHDGQYQNWMKQLKYFPYEARVLRAHYFFELARRYGDIAMPLEVLTEEEANTIGKTPFAEVINFIVNECNEAANNLPDDYVNEPGAEIGRVTRGFAMAVKSKALLYAASRLHNPSMDTELWKQSAKAALDIMNTGLYSLDGQESANNFASKEVVLMRLNAEATNFERYNFPLRFTYGARTSMIAYGNFPSQNLVDAFETANGYR
;
A
#
# COMPACT_ATOMS: atom_id res chain seq x y z
N SER A 1 -7.10 -16.45 -15.06
CA SER A 1 -6.69 -16.32 -13.63
C SER A 1 -5.69 -15.19 -13.39
N LYS A 2 -4.68 -15.02 -14.25
CA LYS A 2 -3.67 -13.95 -14.10
C LYS A 2 -4.28 -12.56 -14.19
N ASP A 3 -5.15 -12.31 -15.16
CA ASP A 3 -5.82 -11.01 -15.33
C ASP A 3 -6.68 -10.65 -14.12
N MET A 4 -7.34 -11.63 -13.53
CA MET A 4 -8.12 -11.41 -12.30
C MET A 4 -7.23 -11.05 -11.12
N LEU A 5 -6.08 -11.71 -10.97
CA LEU A 5 -5.10 -11.35 -9.95
C LEU A 5 -4.53 -9.94 -10.22
N SER A 6 -4.23 -9.61 -11.48
CA SER A 6 -3.78 -8.26 -11.86
C SER A 6 -4.82 -7.20 -11.50
N HIS A 7 -6.10 -7.52 -11.62
CA HIS A 7 -7.18 -6.64 -11.17
C HIS A 7 -7.14 -6.42 -9.65
N VAL A 8 -6.83 -7.46 -8.85
CA VAL A 8 -6.60 -7.26 -7.40
C VAL A 8 -5.45 -6.31 -7.14
N TYR A 9 -4.32 -6.47 -7.84
CA TYR A 9 -3.16 -5.57 -7.73
C TYR A 9 -3.47 -4.11 -8.10
N SER A 10 -4.41 -3.88 -9.02
CA SER A 10 -4.73 -2.53 -9.51
C SER A 10 -5.22 -1.57 -8.42
N TYR A 11 -5.77 -2.10 -7.32
CA TYR A 11 -6.23 -1.34 -6.16
C TYR A 11 -5.11 -0.99 -5.16
N MET A 12 -3.86 -1.42 -5.41
CA MET A 12 -2.76 -1.10 -4.50
C MET A 12 -2.56 0.41 -4.38
N PRO A 13 -2.55 0.96 -3.15
CA PRO A 13 -2.39 2.40 -2.93
C PRO A 13 -1.11 2.96 -3.57
N GLN A 14 -1.21 4.17 -4.08
CA GLN A 14 -0.07 4.94 -4.58
C GLN A 14 0.26 6.05 -3.57
N GLY A 15 1.48 6.03 -2.99
CA GLY A 15 1.89 7.04 -2.01
C GLY A 15 2.30 8.40 -2.61
N TYR A 16 2.69 8.42 -3.90
CA TYR A 16 3.35 9.58 -4.50
C TYR A 16 2.49 10.46 -5.40
N ALA A 17 1.26 10.09 -5.71
CA ALA A 17 0.50 10.80 -6.73
C ALA A 17 -0.97 11.00 -6.41
N TYR A 18 -1.46 10.56 -5.26
CA TYR A 18 -2.88 10.63 -4.97
C TYR A 18 -3.16 10.99 -3.51
N PHE A 19 -3.53 12.21 -3.33
CA PHE A 19 -4.34 12.63 -2.19
C PHE A 19 -5.73 12.96 -2.77
N ALA A 20 -6.46 11.93 -3.19
CA ALA A 20 -7.72 12.10 -3.89
C ALA A 20 -8.87 11.49 -3.11
N THR A 21 -9.93 12.25 -3.00
CA THR A 21 -11.26 11.74 -2.71
C THR A 21 -11.76 10.94 -3.91
N GLU A 22 -12.44 9.84 -3.66
CA GLU A 22 -13.01 8.99 -4.71
C GLU A 22 -13.86 9.81 -5.71
N GLY A 23 -13.53 9.71 -6.99
CA GLY A 23 -14.31 10.32 -8.08
C GLY A 23 -13.91 11.73 -8.48
N ILE A 24 -12.97 12.39 -7.79
CA ILE A 24 -12.48 13.71 -8.18
C ILE A 24 -11.09 13.57 -8.80
N PHE A 25 -11.05 13.26 -10.07
CA PHE A 25 -9.82 13.35 -10.89
C PHE A 25 -9.62 14.79 -11.35
N SER A 26 -9.34 15.70 -10.43
CA SER A 26 -8.91 17.04 -10.78
C SER A 26 -7.39 17.15 -10.68
N GLU A 27 -6.79 18.04 -11.45
CA GLU A 27 -5.36 18.35 -11.35
C GLU A 27 -4.98 18.83 -9.92
N GLU A 28 -5.94 19.22 -9.13
CA GLU A 28 -5.82 19.67 -7.74
C GLU A 28 -5.71 18.53 -6.71
N SER A 29 -5.88 17.27 -7.16
CA SER A 29 -5.84 16.07 -6.31
C SER A 29 -4.48 15.39 -6.29
N TYR A 30 -3.52 15.85 -7.07
CA TYR A 30 -2.21 15.24 -7.22
C TYR A 30 -1.18 15.94 -6.35
N SER A 31 -0.89 15.38 -5.19
CA SER A 31 0.20 15.85 -4.34
C SER A 31 0.77 14.71 -3.51
N MET A 32 2.01 14.86 -3.07
CA MET A 32 2.60 13.92 -2.10
C MET A 32 1.94 14.10 -0.74
N ARG A 33 1.86 13.02 0.03
CA ARG A 33 1.31 13.04 1.39
C ARG A 33 2.12 13.89 2.35
N ASP A 34 3.40 14.11 2.07
CA ASP A 34 4.28 14.98 2.85
C ASP A 34 3.72 16.41 2.95
N CYS A 35 2.99 16.85 1.90
CA CYS A 35 2.32 18.15 1.94
C CYS A 35 1.08 18.22 2.88
N ALA A 36 0.71 17.12 3.52
CA ALA A 36 -0.27 17.07 4.60
C ALA A 36 0.37 17.07 5.99
N SER A 37 1.68 17.22 6.06
CA SER A 37 2.48 17.27 7.29
C SER A 37 3.16 18.65 7.42
N ASP A 38 4.00 18.79 8.43
CA ASP A 38 4.84 19.96 8.65
C ASP A 38 6.12 19.96 7.79
N ASP A 39 6.34 18.92 7.00
CA ASP A 39 7.51 18.80 6.12
C ASP A 39 7.35 19.59 4.81
N GLY A 40 6.13 19.72 4.31
CA GLY A 40 5.92 20.31 2.99
C GLY A 40 4.59 21.01 2.81
N GLU A 41 4.52 21.76 1.73
CA GLU A 41 3.30 22.46 1.28
C GLU A 41 3.13 22.27 -0.23
N PHE A 42 1.90 22.09 -0.67
CA PHE A 42 1.59 22.01 -2.10
C PHE A 42 1.25 23.39 -2.65
N GLY A 43 1.86 23.76 -3.77
CA GLY A 43 1.78 25.13 -4.31
C GLY A 43 0.41 25.59 -4.82
N ALA A 44 -0.58 24.70 -4.96
CA ALA A 44 -1.93 25.05 -5.34
C ALA A 44 -2.80 25.25 -4.08
N TYR A 45 -3.16 26.46 -3.77
CA TYR A 45 -3.93 26.80 -2.55
C TYR A 45 -5.32 26.15 -2.49
N ALA A 46 -5.90 25.79 -3.61
CA ALA A 46 -7.20 25.12 -3.69
C ALA A 46 -7.10 23.58 -3.67
N ALA A 47 -5.89 23.01 -3.60
CA ALA A 47 -5.71 21.58 -3.60
C ALA A 47 -6.29 20.92 -2.34
N ASN A 48 -6.88 19.74 -2.50
CA ASN A 48 -7.49 19.00 -1.39
C ASN A 48 -6.52 18.75 -0.22
N ILE A 49 -5.23 18.59 -0.50
CA ILE A 49 -4.22 18.34 0.51
C ILE A 49 -4.07 19.53 1.48
N GLN A 50 -4.31 20.75 1.02
CA GLN A 50 -4.26 21.94 1.87
C GLN A 50 -5.29 21.89 3.01
N ASN A 51 -6.35 21.10 2.85
CA ASN A 51 -7.36 20.93 3.89
C ASN A 51 -6.81 20.20 5.14
N ALA A 52 -5.73 19.46 5.01
CA ALA A 52 -5.04 18.86 6.16
C ALA A 52 -4.39 19.97 7.03
N ASN A 53 -3.72 20.93 6.37
CA ASN A 53 -2.95 21.97 7.06
C ASN A 53 -3.81 23.14 7.56
N ASN A 54 -4.92 23.42 6.89
CA ASN A 54 -5.81 24.55 7.25
C ASN A 54 -6.97 24.16 8.19
N GLY A 55 -7.01 22.93 8.68
CA GLY A 55 -8.00 22.46 9.67
C GLY A 55 -9.40 22.19 9.09
N ASN A 56 -9.56 22.09 7.78
CA ASN A 56 -10.85 21.78 7.14
C ASN A 56 -11.19 20.28 7.14
N TRP A 57 -10.37 19.47 7.73
CA TRP A 57 -10.59 18.02 7.83
C TRP A 57 -11.51 17.69 9.01
N SER A 58 -12.51 16.86 8.76
CA SER A 58 -13.42 16.40 9.82
C SER A 58 -13.92 14.98 9.54
N PRO A 59 -14.51 14.29 10.54
CA PRO A 59 -15.04 12.95 10.34
C PRO A 59 -16.12 12.82 9.27
N ILE A 60 -16.80 13.93 8.94
CA ILE A 60 -17.84 14.00 7.90
C ILE A 60 -17.32 14.61 6.58
N LYS A 61 -16.08 15.08 6.55
CA LYS A 61 -15.44 15.68 5.38
C LYS A 61 -13.99 15.24 5.34
N THR A 62 -13.78 14.04 4.78
CA THR A 62 -12.45 13.44 4.64
C THR A 62 -11.92 13.67 3.23
N TYR A 63 -10.63 13.86 3.11
CA TYR A 63 -9.93 14.07 1.84
C TYR A 63 -8.98 12.93 1.48
N ASP A 64 -8.67 12.05 2.43
CA ASP A 64 -7.91 10.82 2.23
C ASP A 64 -8.78 9.64 2.65
N ASP A 65 -9.84 9.40 1.91
CA ASP A 65 -10.61 8.19 2.08
C ASP A 65 -9.95 6.99 1.38
N ALA A 66 -10.28 5.81 1.84
CA ALA A 66 -9.76 4.57 1.28
C ALA A 66 -10.90 3.61 0.89
N TRP A 67 -12.10 4.13 0.68
CA TRP A 67 -13.29 3.30 0.43
C TRP A 67 -13.17 2.46 -0.84
N THR A 68 -12.41 2.92 -1.85
CA THR A 68 -12.11 2.14 -3.05
C THR A 68 -11.43 0.81 -2.75
N LEU A 69 -10.75 0.67 -1.61
CA LEU A 69 -10.10 -0.57 -1.21
C LEU A 69 -11.10 -1.70 -0.93
N TYR A 70 -12.36 -1.39 -0.61
CA TYR A 70 -13.40 -2.42 -0.55
C TYR A 70 -13.67 -3.07 -1.91
N ARG A 71 -13.47 -2.35 -3.01
CA ARG A 71 -13.51 -2.95 -4.36
C ARG A 71 -12.34 -3.91 -4.56
N GLY A 72 -11.14 -3.54 -4.07
CA GLY A 72 -9.97 -4.42 -4.08
C GLY A 72 -10.18 -5.68 -3.24
N ILE A 73 -10.79 -5.55 -2.04
CA ILE A 73 -11.17 -6.67 -1.19
C ILE A 73 -12.19 -7.57 -1.89
N ARG A 74 -13.22 -7.01 -2.52
CA ARG A 74 -14.20 -7.77 -3.30
C ARG A 74 -13.54 -8.50 -4.47
N ALA A 75 -12.62 -7.84 -5.19
CA ALA A 75 -11.87 -8.47 -6.28
C ALA A 75 -11.02 -9.64 -5.77
N ALA A 76 -10.36 -9.50 -4.61
CA ALA A 76 -9.60 -10.57 -3.98
C ALA A 76 -10.51 -11.75 -3.55
N ASN A 77 -11.67 -11.47 -2.95
CA ASN A 77 -12.63 -12.49 -2.57
C ASN A 77 -13.17 -13.25 -3.79
N SER A 78 -13.56 -12.53 -4.87
CA SER A 78 -13.98 -13.16 -6.13
C SER A 78 -12.89 -14.04 -6.71
N PHE A 79 -11.65 -13.52 -6.76
CA PHE A 79 -10.51 -14.29 -7.26
C PHE A 79 -10.28 -15.57 -6.45
N LEU A 80 -10.27 -15.48 -5.12
CA LEU A 80 -10.04 -16.62 -4.23
C LEU A 80 -11.13 -17.70 -4.37
N THR A 81 -12.38 -17.27 -4.51
CA THR A 81 -13.51 -18.18 -4.72
C THR A 81 -13.40 -18.89 -6.08
N GLU A 82 -13.08 -18.14 -7.13
CA GLU A 82 -13.05 -18.70 -8.49
C GLU A 82 -11.82 -19.58 -8.71
N ILE A 83 -10.63 -19.18 -8.25
CA ILE A 83 -9.41 -19.96 -8.46
C ILE A 83 -9.48 -21.35 -7.81
N ALA A 84 -10.19 -21.45 -6.68
CA ALA A 84 -10.40 -22.72 -5.98
C ALA A 84 -11.27 -23.73 -6.76
N GLN A 85 -12.07 -23.25 -7.72
CA GLN A 85 -13.02 -24.06 -8.50
C GLN A 85 -12.50 -24.39 -9.89
N VAL A 86 -11.42 -23.76 -10.36
CA VAL A 86 -10.93 -23.94 -11.72
C VAL A 86 -10.16 -25.26 -11.84
N ASP A 87 -10.65 -26.13 -12.72
CA ASP A 87 -9.89 -27.31 -13.16
C ASP A 87 -8.99 -26.94 -14.33
N PHE A 88 -7.69 -26.99 -14.09
CA PHE A 88 -6.68 -26.76 -15.12
C PHE A 88 -6.22 -28.02 -15.83
N SER A 89 -6.68 -29.22 -15.46
CA SER A 89 -6.28 -30.51 -16.04
C SER A 89 -6.49 -30.58 -17.55
N ARG A 90 -7.51 -29.89 -18.06
CA ARG A 90 -7.78 -29.80 -19.51
C ARG A 90 -6.64 -29.24 -20.35
N TYR A 91 -5.67 -28.59 -19.71
CA TYR A 91 -4.49 -28.02 -20.35
C TYR A 91 -3.23 -28.84 -20.10
N GLU A 92 -3.30 -30.02 -19.50
CA GLU A 92 -2.15 -30.85 -19.09
C GLU A 92 -1.19 -31.21 -20.23
N HIS A 93 -1.71 -31.24 -21.46
CA HIS A 93 -0.92 -31.55 -22.68
C HIS A 93 -0.27 -30.31 -23.29
N ASP A 94 -0.53 -29.08 -22.75
CA ASP A 94 0.14 -27.87 -23.22
C ASP A 94 1.58 -27.83 -22.70
N GLY A 95 2.53 -27.48 -23.57
CA GLY A 95 3.95 -27.42 -23.21
C GLY A 95 4.30 -26.42 -22.10
N GLN A 96 3.40 -25.44 -21.81
CA GLN A 96 3.55 -24.48 -20.74
C GLN A 96 2.83 -24.85 -19.45
N TYR A 97 2.08 -25.97 -19.45
CA TYR A 97 1.23 -26.34 -18.31
C TYR A 97 2.00 -26.39 -16.98
N GLN A 98 3.17 -27.03 -16.97
CA GLN A 98 3.98 -27.15 -15.76
C GLN A 98 4.46 -25.78 -15.25
N ASN A 99 4.78 -24.86 -16.16
CA ASN A 99 5.18 -23.52 -15.80
C ASN A 99 4.00 -22.72 -15.23
N TRP A 100 2.81 -22.87 -15.82
CA TRP A 100 1.60 -22.24 -15.28
C TRP A 100 1.25 -22.76 -13.90
N MET A 101 1.32 -24.06 -13.68
CA MET A 101 1.02 -24.67 -12.38
C MET A 101 2.01 -24.22 -11.28
N LYS A 102 3.28 -24.03 -11.63
CA LYS A 102 4.27 -23.46 -10.70
C LYS A 102 3.92 -22.03 -10.28
N GLN A 103 3.39 -21.20 -11.18
CA GLN A 103 2.95 -19.85 -10.88
C GLN A 103 1.64 -19.81 -10.09
N LEU A 104 0.68 -20.64 -10.52
CA LEU A 104 -0.67 -20.71 -9.94
C LEU A 104 -0.66 -21.02 -8.44
N LYS A 105 0.32 -21.77 -7.96
CA LYS A 105 0.44 -22.08 -6.52
C LYS A 105 0.62 -20.83 -5.65
N TYR A 106 1.21 -19.74 -6.19
CA TYR A 106 1.46 -18.50 -5.46
C TYR A 106 0.27 -17.54 -5.48
N PHE A 107 -0.54 -17.56 -6.54
CA PHE A 107 -1.60 -16.59 -6.79
C PHE A 107 -2.61 -16.44 -5.64
N PRO A 108 -3.10 -17.51 -4.99
CA PRO A 108 -3.99 -17.37 -3.84
C PRO A 108 -3.33 -16.62 -2.67
N TYR A 109 -2.05 -16.86 -2.42
CA TYR A 109 -1.32 -16.22 -1.32
C TYR A 109 -1.02 -14.76 -1.62
N GLU A 110 -0.73 -14.41 -2.89
CA GLU A 110 -0.61 -13.01 -3.30
C GLU A 110 -1.94 -12.25 -3.09
N ALA A 111 -3.06 -12.83 -3.52
CA ALA A 111 -4.38 -12.23 -3.31
C ALA A 111 -4.74 -12.06 -1.82
N ARG A 112 -4.38 -13.05 -0.97
CA ARG A 112 -4.59 -12.99 0.48
C ARG A 112 -3.79 -11.87 1.13
N VAL A 113 -2.51 -11.70 0.76
CA VAL A 113 -1.67 -10.60 1.28
C VAL A 113 -2.19 -9.24 0.82
N LEU A 114 -2.58 -9.11 -0.45
CA LEU A 114 -3.16 -7.87 -0.97
C LEU A 114 -4.45 -7.51 -0.22
N ARG A 115 -5.34 -8.49 -0.01
CA ARG A 115 -6.55 -8.30 0.78
C ARG A 115 -6.25 -7.89 2.21
N ALA A 116 -5.28 -8.55 2.86
CA ALA A 116 -4.83 -8.20 4.21
C ALA A 116 -4.26 -6.78 4.25
N HIS A 117 -3.48 -6.39 3.24
CA HIS A 117 -2.97 -5.03 3.10
C HIS A 117 -4.10 -4.00 2.95
N TYR A 118 -5.13 -4.29 2.16
CA TYR A 118 -6.28 -3.40 2.00
C TYR A 118 -7.07 -3.24 3.30
N PHE A 119 -7.28 -4.32 4.04
CA PHE A 119 -7.88 -4.24 5.38
C PHE A 119 -7.01 -3.40 6.34
N PHE A 120 -5.70 -3.54 6.28
CA PHE A 120 -4.79 -2.73 7.09
C PHE A 120 -4.92 -1.23 6.73
N GLU A 121 -4.94 -0.89 5.44
CA GLU A 121 -5.08 0.49 4.98
C GLU A 121 -6.41 1.12 5.41
N LEU A 122 -7.49 0.35 5.47
CA LEU A 122 -8.78 0.77 6.02
C LEU A 122 -8.71 0.90 7.54
N ALA A 123 -8.24 -0.13 8.24
CA ALA A 123 -8.23 -0.16 9.69
C ALA A 123 -7.36 0.94 10.31
N ARG A 124 -6.21 1.25 9.71
CA ARG A 124 -5.35 2.35 10.20
C ARG A 124 -5.98 3.74 10.09
N ARG A 125 -7.00 3.92 9.21
CA ARG A 125 -7.73 5.17 9.03
C ARG A 125 -8.99 5.25 9.88
N TYR A 126 -9.71 4.12 9.98
CA TYR A 126 -11.07 4.10 10.53
C TYR A 126 -11.22 3.32 11.84
N GLY A 127 -10.16 2.64 12.30
CA GLY A 127 -10.23 1.76 13.47
C GLY A 127 -11.04 0.50 13.16
N ASP A 128 -12.20 0.38 13.77
CA ASP A 128 -13.14 -0.72 13.51
C ASP A 128 -13.74 -0.58 12.11
N ILE A 129 -13.67 -1.64 11.32
CA ILE A 129 -14.11 -1.67 9.91
C ILE A 129 -15.00 -2.87 9.62
N ALA A 130 -15.85 -2.77 8.59
CA ALA A 130 -16.48 -3.95 8.03
C ALA A 130 -15.42 -4.86 7.38
N MET A 131 -15.48 -6.16 7.65
CA MET A 131 -14.49 -7.12 7.15
C MET A 131 -15.16 -8.23 6.33
N PRO A 132 -15.61 -7.96 5.09
CA PRO A 132 -16.17 -8.98 4.21
C PRO A 132 -15.08 -9.93 3.74
N LEU A 133 -15.22 -11.22 4.06
CA LEU A 133 -14.30 -12.29 3.63
C LEU A 133 -14.79 -13.05 2.40
N GLU A 134 -16.01 -12.73 1.97
CA GLU A 134 -16.70 -13.30 0.82
C GLU A 134 -17.26 -12.20 -0.08
N VAL A 135 -17.76 -12.58 -1.24
CA VAL A 135 -18.47 -11.66 -2.14
C VAL A 135 -19.87 -11.48 -1.62
N LEU A 136 -20.15 -10.34 -1.02
CA LEU A 136 -21.43 -10.01 -0.44
C LEU A 136 -22.45 -9.60 -1.51
N THR A 137 -23.71 -9.94 -1.28
CA THR A 137 -24.87 -9.33 -1.93
C THR A 137 -25.08 -7.89 -1.43
N GLU A 138 -25.94 -7.14 -2.08
CA GLU A 138 -26.26 -5.77 -1.65
C GLU A 138 -26.90 -5.74 -0.25
N GLU A 139 -27.77 -6.68 0.06
CA GLU A 139 -28.40 -6.78 1.39
C GLU A 139 -27.37 -7.07 2.48
N GLU A 140 -26.48 -8.04 2.27
CA GLU A 140 -25.41 -8.38 3.20
C GLU A 140 -24.43 -7.21 3.37
N ALA A 141 -24.09 -6.52 2.30
CA ALA A 141 -23.20 -5.35 2.34
C ALA A 141 -23.80 -4.18 3.15
N ASN A 142 -25.11 -4.02 3.13
CA ASN A 142 -25.81 -2.97 3.89
C ASN A 142 -26.03 -3.34 5.36
N THR A 143 -25.87 -4.62 5.73
CA THR A 143 -26.15 -5.13 7.08
C THR A 143 -24.90 -5.57 7.84
N ILE A 144 -23.76 -5.73 7.14
CA ILE A 144 -22.49 -6.16 7.78
C ILE A 144 -22.05 -5.16 8.86
N GLY A 145 -21.81 -5.67 10.06
CA GLY A 145 -21.30 -4.88 11.17
C GLY A 145 -19.81 -4.58 11.06
N LYS A 146 -19.34 -3.69 11.93
CA LYS A 146 -17.90 -3.43 12.09
C LYS A 146 -17.24 -4.52 12.90
N THR A 147 -16.07 -4.94 12.48
CA THR A 147 -15.16 -5.83 13.20
C THR A 147 -14.20 -4.97 14.03
N PRO A 148 -14.00 -5.28 15.32
CA PRO A 148 -13.05 -4.56 16.17
C PRO A 148 -11.63 -4.53 15.58
N PHE A 149 -10.93 -3.42 15.74
CA PHE A 149 -9.57 -3.23 15.21
C PHE A 149 -8.62 -4.38 15.57
N ALA A 150 -8.63 -4.84 16.82
CA ALA A 150 -7.76 -5.93 17.26
C ALA A 150 -8.03 -7.25 16.51
N GLU A 151 -9.27 -7.54 16.19
CA GLU A 151 -9.66 -8.74 15.43
C GLU A 151 -9.23 -8.60 13.96
N VAL A 152 -9.35 -7.40 13.38
CA VAL A 152 -8.84 -7.11 12.03
C VAL A 152 -7.33 -7.33 11.97
N ILE A 153 -6.57 -6.83 12.97
CA ILE A 153 -5.13 -7.03 13.04
C ILE A 153 -4.78 -8.52 13.18
N ASN A 154 -5.49 -9.27 14.03
CA ASN A 154 -5.27 -10.71 14.18
C ASN A 154 -5.51 -11.45 12.86
N PHE A 155 -6.55 -11.10 12.12
CA PHE A 155 -6.79 -11.66 10.79
C PHE A 155 -5.64 -11.35 9.83
N ILE A 156 -5.19 -10.08 9.76
CA ILE A 156 -4.07 -9.67 8.91
C ILE A 156 -2.79 -10.44 9.24
N VAL A 157 -2.48 -10.60 10.53
CA VAL A 157 -1.29 -11.34 10.99
C VAL A 157 -1.36 -12.81 10.54
N ASN A 158 -2.52 -13.44 10.67
CA ASN A 158 -2.72 -14.84 10.27
C ASN A 158 -2.60 -15.02 8.75
N GLU A 159 -3.23 -14.16 7.96
CA GLU A 159 -3.12 -14.18 6.50
C GLU A 159 -1.67 -13.99 6.03
N CYS A 160 -0.95 -13.04 6.64
CA CYS A 160 0.44 -12.77 6.32
C CYS A 160 1.37 -13.92 6.74
N ASN A 161 1.14 -14.57 7.88
CA ASN A 161 1.91 -15.72 8.32
C ASN A 161 1.75 -16.90 7.36
N GLU A 162 0.51 -17.22 6.99
CA GLU A 162 0.23 -18.29 6.06
C GLU A 162 0.85 -18.01 4.68
N ALA A 163 0.70 -16.79 4.19
CA ALA A 163 1.28 -16.40 2.91
C ALA A 163 2.81 -16.41 2.93
N ALA A 164 3.44 -15.93 4.01
CA ALA A 164 4.90 -15.93 4.13
C ALA A 164 5.51 -17.32 4.09
N ASN A 165 4.78 -18.37 4.50
CA ASN A 165 5.22 -19.77 4.42
C ASN A 165 5.11 -20.35 3.00
N ASN A 166 4.37 -19.70 2.10
CA ASN A 166 4.04 -20.25 0.79
C ASN A 166 4.51 -19.38 -0.38
N LEU A 167 4.87 -18.11 -0.11
CA LEU A 167 5.41 -17.20 -1.13
C LEU A 167 6.94 -17.33 -1.23
N PRO A 168 7.51 -17.09 -2.41
CA PRO A 168 8.96 -17.08 -2.59
C PRO A 168 9.59 -15.80 -2.02
N ASP A 169 10.91 -15.85 -1.82
CA ASP A 169 11.70 -14.68 -1.44
C ASP A 169 11.80 -13.66 -2.57
N ASP A 170 11.88 -14.16 -3.80
CA ASP A 170 11.85 -13.40 -5.05
C ASP A 170 11.26 -14.25 -6.17
N TYR A 171 11.06 -13.65 -7.35
CA TYR A 171 10.56 -14.33 -8.53
C TYR A 171 11.62 -14.49 -9.64
N VAL A 172 12.87 -14.16 -9.38
CA VAL A 172 13.94 -14.12 -10.41
C VAL A 172 14.10 -15.49 -11.09
N ASN A 173 14.00 -16.55 -10.32
CA ASN A 173 14.16 -17.94 -10.83
C ASN A 173 12.83 -18.66 -11.04
N GLU A 174 11.71 -17.98 -10.86
CA GLU A 174 10.40 -18.57 -11.05
C GLU A 174 9.91 -18.39 -12.49
N PRO A 175 9.18 -19.36 -13.05
CA PRO A 175 8.56 -19.18 -14.37
C PRO A 175 7.66 -17.94 -14.40
N GLY A 176 7.80 -17.12 -15.45
CA GLY A 176 7.02 -15.89 -15.58
C GLY A 176 7.39 -14.86 -14.52
N ALA A 177 8.68 -14.76 -14.20
CA ALA A 177 9.23 -13.74 -13.32
C ALA A 177 8.75 -12.35 -13.73
N GLU A 178 8.09 -11.67 -12.81
CA GLU A 178 7.57 -10.31 -13.00
C GLU A 178 7.95 -9.47 -11.79
N ILE A 179 8.49 -8.30 -12.07
CA ILE A 179 8.81 -7.32 -11.03
C ILE A 179 7.49 -6.78 -10.44
N GLY A 180 7.48 -6.53 -9.13
CA GLY A 180 6.33 -5.96 -8.45
C GLY A 180 5.30 -6.98 -7.95
N ARG A 181 5.56 -8.27 -8.07
CA ARG A 181 4.75 -9.32 -7.43
C ARG A 181 4.99 -9.38 -5.92
N VAL A 182 3.95 -9.71 -5.17
CA VAL A 182 3.99 -9.89 -3.72
C VAL A 182 4.88 -11.09 -3.36
N THR A 183 5.85 -10.85 -2.48
CA THR A 183 6.83 -11.82 -1.99
C THR A 183 6.59 -12.15 -0.52
N ARG A 184 7.33 -13.15 0.00
CA ARG A 184 7.40 -13.45 1.44
C ARG A 184 7.72 -12.18 2.25
N GLY A 185 8.68 -11.41 1.79
CA GLY A 185 9.11 -10.20 2.49
C GLY A 185 8.02 -9.14 2.60
N PHE A 186 7.21 -8.97 1.55
CA PHE A 186 6.07 -8.05 1.62
C PHE A 186 5.00 -8.52 2.61
N ALA A 187 4.68 -9.82 2.64
CA ALA A 187 3.77 -10.37 3.65
C ALA A 187 4.28 -10.09 5.07
N MET A 188 5.57 -10.32 5.32
CA MET A 188 6.20 -10.02 6.60
C MET A 188 6.18 -8.52 6.94
N ALA A 189 6.36 -7.64 5.95
CA ALA A 189 6.32 -6.19 6.13
C ALA A 189 4.90 -5.69 6.49
N VAL A 190 3.86 -6.21 5.83
CA VAL A 190 2.46 -5.91 6.17
C VAL A 190 2.16 -6.34 7.61
N LYS A 191 2.55 -7.54 8.01
CA LYS A 191 2.42 -8.03 9.39
C LYS A 191 3.12 -7.13 10.40
N SER A 192 4.39 -6.80 10.15
CA SER A 192 5.19 -5.96 11.05
C SER A 192 4.55 -4.59 11.26
N LYS A 193 4.08 -3.97 10.17
CA LYS A 193 3.41 -2.67 10.22
C LYS A 193 2.07 -2.75 10.96
N ALA A 194 1.27 -3.79 10.72
CA ALA A 194 0.00 -3.99 11.42
C ALA A 194 0.20 -4.15 12.94
N LEU A 195 1.19 -4.92 13.36
CA LEU A 195 1.54 -5.10 14.78
C LEU A 195 2.06 -3.82 15.43
N LEU A 196 2.82 -3.01 14.68
CA LEU A 196 3.28 -1.71 15.16
C LEU A 196 2.12 -0.77 15.47
N TYR A 197 1.11 -0.72 14.60
CA TYR A 197 -0.09 0.08 14.82
C TYR A 197 -0.91 -0.45 16.01
N ALA A 198 -1.02 -1.78 16.16
CA ALA A 198 -1.70 -2.38 17.31
C ALA A 198 -0.99 -2.07 18.64
N ALA A 199 0.33 -1.97 18.65
CA ALA A 199 1.11 -1.62 19.84
C ALA A 199 1.06 -0.12 20.16
N SER A 200 0.65 0.73 19.20
CA SER A 200 0.62 2.19 19.37
C SER A 200 -0.34 2.61 20.47
N ARG A 201 -0.09 3.76 21.11
CA ARG A 201 -0.88 4.27 22.23
C ARG A 201 -2.38 4.39 21.92
N LEU A 202 -2.75 4.62 20.67
CA LEU A 202 -4.13 4.73 20.24
C LEU A 202 -4.90 3.42 20.44
N HIS A 203 -4.27 2.28 20.12
CA HIS A 203 -4.90 0.95 20.18
C HIS A 203 -4.43 0.13 21.38
N ASN A 204 -3.43 0.62 22.10
CA ASN A 204 -2.86 0.02 23.31
C ASN A 204 -2.77 1.05 24.45
N PRO A 205 -3.90 1.59 24.93
CA PRO A 205 -3.91 2.62 25.97
C PRO A 205 -3.37 2.13 27.31
N SER A 206 -3.42 0.82 27.57
CA SER A 206 -2.84 0.19 28.75
C SER A 206 -1.32 0.05 28.71
N MET A 207 -0.68 0.38 27.57
CA MET A 207 0.76 0.23 27.33
C MET A 207 1.24 -1.21 27.53
N ASP A 208 0.43 -2.18 27.11
CA ASP A 208 0.82 -3.60 27.15
C ASP A 208 2.14 -3.81 26.38
N THR A 209 3.15 -4.23 27.10
CA THR A 209 4.51 -4.45 26.58
C THR A 209 4.59 -5.66 25.65
N GLU A 210 3.65 -6.61 25.73
CA GLU A 210 3.65 -7.78 24.84
C GLU A 210 3.32 -7.39 23.40
N LEU A 211 2.43 -6.43 23.18
CA LEU A 211 2.16 -5.90 21.84
C LEU A 211 3.41 -5.24 21.23
N TRP A 212 4.17 -4.49 22.02
CA TRP A 212 5.45 -3.92 21.59
C TRP A 212 6.49 -4.98 21.28
N LYS A 213 6.59 -6.04 22.10
CA LYS A 213 7.49 -7.17 21.83
C LYS A 213 7.13 -7.91 20.55
N GLN A 214 5.84 -8.13 20.30
CA GLN A 214 5.37 -8.77 19.06
C GLN A 214 5.72 -7.93 17.85
N SER A 215 5.53 -6.61 17.91
CA SER A 215 5.90 -5.68 16.86
C SER A 215 7.42 -5.70 16.58
N ALA A 216 8.22 -5.58 17.64
CA ALA A 216 9.67 -5.63 17.54
C ALA A 216 10.17 -6.97 16.97
N LYS A 217 9.58 -8.08 17.43
CA LYS A 217 9.90 -9.41 16.91
C LYS A 217 9.58 -9.52 15.41
N ALA A 218 8.43 -9.03 14.98
CA ALA A 218 8.07 -9.10 13.56
C ALA A 218 9.04 -8.31 12.66
N ALA A 219 9.53 -7.15 13.12
CA ALA A 219 10.56 -6.40 12.42
C ALA A 219 11.92 -7.14 12.42
N LEU A 220 12.31 -7.71 13.56
CA LEU A 220 13.53 -8.50 13.67
C LEU A 220 13.48 -9.77 12.80
N ASP A 221 12.33 -10.41 12.68
CA ASP A 221 12.15 -11.58 11.81
C ASP A 221 12.46 -11.23 10.34
N ILE A 222 12.09 -10.01 9.87
CA ILE A 222 12.45 -9.53 8.53
C ILE A 222 13.97 -9.34 8.43
N MET A 223 14.59 -8.68 9.39
CA MET A 223 16.05 -8.44 9.40
C MET A 223 16.81 -9.77 9.35
N ASN A 224 16.36 -10.76 10.12
CA ASN A 224 16.99 -12.08 10.21
C ASN A 224 16.85 -12.92 8.93
N THR A 225 16.01 -12.53 7.97
CA THR A 225 15.96 -13.21 6.66
C THR A 225 17.23 -12.99 5.86
N GLY A 226 17.95 -11.88 6.08
CA GLY A 226 19.10 -11.48 5.27
C GLY A 226 18.76 -11.06 3.84
N LEU A 227 17.46 -10.94 3.51
CA LEU A 227 17.01 -10.57 2.15
C LEU A 227 17.20 -9.08 1.86
N TYR A 228 17.17 -8.26 2.90
CA TYR A 228 17.17 -6.80 2.80
C TYR A 228 18.38 -6.20 3.49
N SER A 229 18.86 -5.09 2.95
CA SER A 229 19.94 -4.28 3.54
C SER A 229 19.76 -2.82 3.14
N LEU A 230 20.29 -1.90 3.95
CA LEU A 230 20.35 -0.48 3.60
C LEU A 230 21.44 -0.27 2.55
N ASP A 231 21.07 0.24 1.39
CA ASP A 231 21.99 0.51 0.27
C ASP A 231 22.53 1.95 0.29
N GLY A 232 21.92 2.82 1.08
CA GLY A 232 22.39 4.20 1.33
C GLY A 232 22.24 5.20 0.20
N GLN A 233 21.87 4.81 -1.01
CA GLN A 233 21.66 5.74 -2.13
C GLN A 233 20.71 5.16 -3.19
N GLU A 234 19.80 6.01 -3.69
CA GLU A 234 18.99 5.84 -4.92
C GLU A 234 18.16 4.54 -5.03
N SER A 235 17.67 4.01 -3.91
CA SER A 235 16.86 2.79 -3.93
C SER A 235 15.50 2.94 -4.62
N ALA A 236 14.96 4.14 -4.68
CA ALA A 236 13.57 4.40 -5.09
C ALA A 236 13.25 3.95 -6.53
N ASN A 237 14.21 3.99 -7.45
CA ASN A 237 14.06 3.58 -8.85
C ASN A 237 14.96 2.41 -9.25
N ASN A 238 15.61 1.77 -8.28
CA ASN A 238 16.52 0.66 -8.52
C ASN A 238 15.86 -0.66 -8.14
N PHE A 239 15.42 -1.43 -9.13
CA PHE A 239 14.83 -2.75 -8.92
C PHE A 239 15.77 -3.77 -8.28
N ALA A 240 17.08 -3.54 -8.38
CA ALA A 240 18.10 -4.42 -7.79
C ALA A 240 18.45 -4.02 -6.36
N SER A 241 17.94 -2.90 -5.85
CA SER A 241 18.21 -2.47 -4.48
C SER A 241 17.63 -3.45 -3.47
N LYS A 242 18.44 -3.82 -2.50
CA LYS A 242 18.01 -4.64 -1.37
C LYS A 242 17.20 -3.89 -0.33
N GLU A 243 16.98 -2.60 -0.47
CA GLU A 243 16.05 -1.83 0.36
C GLU A 243 14.59 -2.03 -0.06
N VAL A 244 14.37 -2.42 -1.33
CA VAL A 244 13.02 -2.53 -1.89
C VAL A 244 12.36 -3.83 -1.48
N VAL A 245 11.30 -3.74 -0.69
CA VAL A 245 10.47 -4.89 -0.30
C VAL A 245 9.39 -5.19 -1.34
N LEU A 246 8.77 -4.15 -1.87
CA LEU A 246 7.80 -4.22 -2.96
C LEU A 246 7.88 -2.94 -3.78
N MET A 247 7.83 -3.07 -5.09
CA MET A 247 7.81 -1.95 -6.01
C MET A 247 6.53 -1.99 -6.84
N ARG A 248 5.77 -0.90 -6.81
CA ARG A 248 4.65 -0.72 -7.73
C ARG A 248 5.18 -0.15 -9.03
N LEU A 249 4.98 -0.87 -10.11
CA LEU A 249 5.28 -0.37 -11.45
C LEU A 249 4.15 0.54 -11.94
N ASN A 250 4.52 1.69 -12.46
CA ASN A 250 3.61 2.56 -13.18
C ASN A 250 3.98 2.51 -14.67
N ALA A 251 2.99 2.67 -15.55
CA ALA A 251 3.27 2.93 -16.95
C ALA A 251 4.09 4.23 -17.07
N GLU A 252 4.85 4.36 -18.14
CA GLU A 252 5.54 5.62 -18.44
C GLU A 252 4.55 6.78 -18.37
N ALA A 253 4.75 7.65 -17.41
CA ALA A 253 3.94 8.82 -17.21
C ALA A 253 4.77 9.91 -16.55
N THR A 254 4.66 11.12 -17.03
CA THR A 254 5.30 12.31 -16.45
C THR A 254 4.53 12.88 -15.26
N ASN A 255 3.54 12.14 -14.75
CA ASN A 255 2.65 12.65 -13.70
C ASN A 255 3.36 12.85 -12.37
N PHE A 256 4.34 11.99 -12.05
CA PHE A 256 5.10 12.16 -10.81
C PHE A 256 5.88 13.47 -10.85
N GLU A 257 6.65 13.73 -11.89
CA GLU A 257 7.45 14.94 -12.06
C GLU A 257 6.56 16.17 -12.20
N ARG A 258 5.47 16.04 -12.97
CA ARG A 258 4.55 17.13 -13.25
C ARG A 258 3.89 17.69 -11.99
N TYR A 259 3.57 16.83 -11.02
CA TYR A 259 2.81 17.24 -9.83
C TYR A 259 3.68 17.38 -8.58
N ASN A 260 4.90 16.84 -8.57
CA ASN A 260 5.72 16.82 -7.37
C ASN A 260 6.94 17.75 -7.42
N PHE A 261 7.39 18.20 -8.59
CA PHE A 261 8.49 19.16 -8.65
C PHE A 261 8.03 20.58 -8.37
N PRO A 262 8.82 21.36 -7.58
CA PRO A 262 8.42 22.69 -7.10
C PRO A 262 8.36 23.78 -8.16
N LEU A 263 8.94 23.57 -9.32
CA LEU A 263 8.90 24.49 -10.44
C LEU A 263 8.42 23.76 -11.68
N ARG A 264 7.80 24.48 -12.61
CA ARG A 264 7.43 23.95 -13.92
C ARG A 264 8.64 23.40 -14.68
N PHE A 265 9.19 22.32 -14.23
CA PHE A 265 10.16 21.55 -14.99
C PHE A 265 9.53 20.84 -16.19
N THR A 266 8.22 20.70 -16.17
CA THR A 266 7.51 20.04 -17.23
C THR A 266 7.19 21.01 -18.36
N TYR A 267 7.86 20.76 -19.42
CA TYR A 267 7.66 21.34 -20.73
C TYR A 267 6.21 21.21 -21.19
N GLY A 268 5.63 22.32 -21.58
CA GLY A 268 4.31 22.36 -22.19
C GLY A 268 3.54 23.59 -21.79
N ALA A 269 3.60 24.59 -22.63
CA ALA A 269 2.92 25.85 -22.54
C ALA A 269 1.44 25.70 -22.23
N ARG A 270 1.09 25.79 -20.95
CA ARG A 270 -0.18 26.38 -20.55
C ARG A 270 0.13 27.52 -19.61
N THR A 271 0.08 28.69 -20.18
CA THR A 271 0.53 29.97 -19.64
C THR A 271 -0.32 30.55 -18.50
N SER A 272 -1.24 29.79 -17.93
CA SER A 272 -2.19 30.28 -16.91
C SER A 272 -2.21 29.50 -15.60
N MET A 273 -1.25 28.63 -15.35
CA MET A 273 -1.37 27.74 -14.20
C MET A 273 -0.34 28.03 -13.12
N ILE A 274 -0.85 28.33 -11.96
CA ILE A 274 -0.39 28.16 -10.60
C ILE A 274 0.74 27.13 -10.53
N ALA A 275 1.78 27.45 -9.78
CA ALA A 275 2.88 26.53 -9.51
C ALA A 275 2.36 25.29 -8.79
N TYR A 276 2.09 24.23 -9.54
CA TYR A 276 1.91 22.91 -8.96
C TYR A 276 3.27 22.42 -8.49
N GLY A 277 3.28 21.65 -7.43
CA GLY A 277 4.48 21.00 -6.92
C GLY A 277 4.57 21.11 -5.41
N ASN A 278 5.44 20.29 -4.87
CA ASN A 278 5.71 20.23 -3.45
C ASN A 278 6.86 21.18 -3.12
N PHE A 279 6.68 21.94 -2.06
CA PHE A 279 7.68 22.85 -1.54
C PHE A 279 8.03 22.43 -0.12
N PRO A 280 9.31 22.45 0.28
CA PRO A 280 9.67 22.23 1.67
C PRO A 280 9.10 23.33 2.53
N SER A 281 8.55 22.98 3.69
CA SER A 281 8.17 23.94 4.71
C SER A 281 9.41 24.51 5.40
N GLN A 282 9.25 25.65 6.08
CA GLN A 282 10.33 26.18 6.91
C GLN A 282 10.70 25.20 8.04
N ASN A 283 9.73 24.46 8.59
CA ASN A 283 9.97 23.45 9.63
C ASN A 283 10.91 22.35 9.12
N LEU A 284 10.71 21.87 7.88
CA LEU A 284 11.61 20.87 7.28
C LEU A 284 13.03 21.48 7.10
N VAL A 285 13.12 22.71 6.59
CA VAL A 285 14.41 23.38 6.40
C VAL A 285 15.16 23.52 7.72
N ASP A 286 14.44 23.94 8.77
CA ASP A 286 15.01 24.15 10.12
C ASP A 286 15.36 22.82 10.82
N ALA A 287 14.80 21.67 10.37
CA ALA A 287 15.14 20.36 10.89
C ALA A 287 16.50 19.85 10.38
N PHE A 288 17.00 20.37 9.25
CA PHE A 288 18.32 20.01 8.76
C PHE A 288 19.42 20.69 9.59
N GLU A 289 20.43 19.90 9.93
CA GLU A 289 21.59 20.39 10.64
C GLU A 289 22.54 21.13 9.68
N THR A 290 23.21 22.16 10.20
CA THR A 290 24.31 22.77 9.47
C THR A 290 25.50 21.81 9.36
N ALA A 291 26.47 22.11 8.50
CA ALA A 291 27.68 21.29 8.34
C ALA A 291 28.46 21.03 9.63
N ASN A 292 28.23 21.84 10.66
CA ASN A 292 28.84 21.72 11.99
C ASN A 292 27.93 21.02 13.02
N GLY A 293 26.80 20.46 12.61
CA GLY A 293 25.86 19.75 13.48
C GLY A 293 24.97 20.62 14.36
N TYR A 294 24.88 21.93 14.09
CA TYR A 294 23.98 22.83 14.78
C TYR A 294 22.66 22.96 14.01
N ARG A 295 21.54 22.99 14.75
CA ARG A 295 20.21 23.33 14.23
C ARG A 295 19.97 24.82 14.30
#